data_207967d68c0c8e3757adb8fc8a65212a
#
_entry.id   207967d68c0c8e3757adb8fc8a65212a
#
_cell.length_a   1.000
_cell.length_b   1.000
_cell.length_c   1.000
_cell.angle_alpha   90.00
_cell.angle_beta   90.00
_cell.angle_gamma   90.00
#
_symmetry.space_group_name_H-M   'P 1'
#
loop_
_entity.id
_entity.type
_entity.pdbx_description
1 polymer ?
#
loop_
_entity_poly.entity_id
_entity_poly.type
_entity_poly.pdbx_seq_one_letter_code
_entity_poly.pdbx_strand_id
1 'polypeptide(L)'
;MAQEAIIAGAGLGGLVAALALQHRGVPVKVFERASALGEVGAGVSLAPNATRVLIALGLRDAMEKIANSPDGMGRKHHETGALIAVDASPEYEAKYGAPYWQAHRADFHAVLAQAVRANDPDAIALDKDVIGFEADDAGVAVRFADGTSATGSVLVGCDGLKSVLRDQLWNPGQPEYLGYVAYRGLTPVDRLPAGLISPAAASGHGPGTHFTRYLIRQGTIVNYVGFAKRDDWIDDGWHVTATIDEVLQSFAGWNDEFRLIIENTADGRCHKWGMFGRPPMPQWTKGRVTLLGDAAHPMLPFLGQGVSMAIEDGIVLARALADHGLMPDALARYEAVRRPRANEIVERSAARGQRTFQPASADENMQDGLPPDIFSYDAVAVPV
;
A
#
# COMPACT_ATOMS: atom_id res chain seq x y z
N MET A 1 -9.42 13.07 -30.54
CA MET A 1 -9.02 12.06 -29.58
C MET A 1 -10.00 12.09 -28.42
N ALA A 2 -10.29 10.97 -27.78
CA ALA A 2 -11.15 10.94 -26.60
C ALA A 2 -10.56 11.84 -25.51
N GLN A 3 -11.36 12.74 -24.94
CA GLN A 3 -10.94 13.57 -23.80
C GLN A 3 -11.08 12.76 -22.52
N GLU A 4 -10.24 11.72 -22.36
CA GLU A 4 -10.25 10.87 -21.19
C GLU A 4 -8.84 10.67 -20.63
N ALA A 5 -8.77 10.38 -19.34
CA ALA A 5 -7.55 9.97 -18.66
C ALA A 5 -7.36 8.44 -18.79
N ILE A 6 -6.18 7.99 -19.13
CA ILE A 6 -5.82 6.57 -19.13
C ILE A 6 -5.07 6.26 -17.84
N ILE A 7 -5.48 5.18 -17.17
CA ILE A 7 -4.78 4.63 -16.01
C ILE A 7 -4.25 3.23 -16.37
N ALA A 8 -2.96 3.03 -16.23
CA ALA A 8 -2.31 1.73 -16.38
C ALA A 8 -2.17 1.04 -15.01
N GLY A 9 -2.98 0.01 -14.77
CA GLY A 9 -3.03 -0.78 -13.54
C GLY A 9 -4.26 -0.49 -12.67
N ALA A 10 -5.03 -1.55 -12.36
CA ALA A 10 -6.19 -1.55 -11.49
C ALA A 10 -5.85 -1.97 -10.04
N GLY A 11 -4.65 -1.68 -9.56
CA GLY A 11 -4.31 -1.79 -8.14
C GLY A 11 -5.04 -0.74 -7.30
N LEU A 12 -4.87 -0.76 -5.97
CA LEU A 12 -5.57 0.15 -5.05
C LEU A 12 -5.42 1.63 -5.45
N GLY A 13 -4.20 2.06 -5.81
CA GLY A 13 -3.95 3.45 -6.23
C GLY A 13 -4.66 3.83 -7.53
N GLY A 14 -4.62 2.95 -8.54
CA GLY A 14 -5.29 3.17 -9.83
C GLY A 14 -6.81 3.23 -9.69
N LEU A 15 -7.41 2.36 -8.88
CA LEU A 15 -8.85 2.37 -8.62
C LEU A 15 -9.29 3.61 -7.83
N VAL A 16 -8.49 4.05 -6.84
CA VAL A 16 -8.78 5.31 -6.12
C VAL A 16 -8.69 6.51 -7.06
N ALA A 17 -7.66 6.57 -7.92
CA ALA A 17 -7.54 7.63 -8.92
C ALA A 17 -8.72 7.64 -9.89
N ALA A 18 -9.14 6.47 -10.39
CA ALA A 18 -10.29 6.33 -11.27
C ALA A 18 -11.57 6.82 -10.59
N LEU A 19 -11.86 6.36 -9.38
CA LEU A 19 -13.04 6.77 -8.62
C LEU A 19 -13.04 8.28 -8.35
N ALA A 20 -11.88 8.84 -7.97
CA ALA A 20 -11.74 10.26 -7.70
C ALA A 20 -11.94 11.12 -8.96
N LEU A 21 -11.48 10.67 -10.13
CA LEU A 21 -11.72 11.30 -11.43
C LEU A 21 -13.21 11.25 -11.80
N GLN A 22 -13.84 10.09 -11.67
CA GLN A 22 -15.28 9.93 -11.93
C GLN A 22 -16.14 10.85 -11.05
N HIS A 23 -15.83 10.99 -9.76
CA HIS A 23 -16.53 11.90 -8.84
C HIS A 23 -16.42 13.38 -9.24
N ARG A 24 -15.42 13.73 -10.06
CA ARG A 24 -15.21 15.07 -10.60
C ARG A 24 -15.67 15.22 -12.06
N GLY A 25 -16.35 14.20 -12.60
CA GLY A 25 -16.86 14.22 -13.97
C GLY A 25 -15.77 14.10 -15.04
N VAL A 26 -14.56 13.66 -14.67
CA VAL A 26 -13.46 13.43 -15.62
C VAL A 26 -13.58 12.02 -16.19
N PRO A 27 -13.73 11.85 -17.51
CA PRO A 27 -13.77 10.54 -18.13
C PRO A 27 -12.44 9.78 -17.91
N VAL A 28 -12.52 8.50 -17.55
CA VAL A 28 -11.36 7.68 -17.24
C VAL A 28 -11.52 6.26 -17.72
N LYS A 29 -10.42 5.67 -18.24
CA LYS A 29 -10.32 4.26 -18.58
C LYS A 29 -9.13 3.63 -17.87
N VAL A 30 -9.37 2.51 -17.20
CA VAL A 30 -8.36 1.73 -16.48
C VAL A 30 -8.05 0.46 -17.26
N PHE A 31 -6.79 0.19 -17.51
CA PHE A 31 -6.31 -1.03 -18.16
C PHE A 31 -5.55 -1.89 -17.17
N GLU A 32 -5.97 -3.13 -17.01
CA GLU A 32 -5.39 -4.11 -16.07
C GLU A 32 -4.95 -5.36 -16.81
N ARG A 33 -3.73 -5.83 -16.53
CA ARG A 33 -3.16 -7.03 -17.16
C ARG A 33 -3.82 -8.34 -16.73
N ALA A 34 -4.35 -8.39 -15.50
CA ALA A 34 -4.99 -9.58 -15.00
C ALA A 34 -6.32 -9.84 -15.70
N SER A 35 -6.66 -11.13 -15.89
CA SER A 35 -7.94 -11.57 -16.45
C SER A 35 -9.11 -11.45 -15.46
N ALA A 36 -8.81 -11.26 -14.18
CA ALA A 36 -9.80 -11.04 -13.14
C ALA A 36 -9.25 -10.05 -12.11
N LEU A 37 -10.12 -9.22 -11.56
CA LEU A 37 -9.78 -8.38 -10.42
C LEU A 37 -9.66 -9.23 -9.16
N GLY A 38 -8.56 -9.09 -8.47
CA GLY A 38 -8.28 -9.78 -7.24
C GLY A 38 -6.89 -9.46 -6.74
N GLU A 39 -6.68 -9.59 -5.46
CA GLU A 39 -5.37 -9.42 -4.85
C GLU A 39 -5.03 -10.60 -3.96
N VAL A 40 -3.75 -10.91 -3.85
CA VAL A 40 -3.27 -11.94 -2.92
C VAL A 40 -3.63 -11.53 -1.49
N GLY A 41 -4.29 -12.46 -0.79
CA GLY A 41 -4.81 -12.23 0.56
C GLY A 41 -3.76 -11.74 1.53
N ALA A 42 -3.93 -10.51 1.98
CA ALA A 42 -3.09 -9.86 2.99
C ALA A 42 -3.89 -8.78 3.69
N GLY A 43 -3.46 -8.42 4.89
CA GLY A 43 -3.99 -7.25 5.55
C GLY A 43 -3.39 -5.95 5.00
N VAL A 44 -4.15 -4.88 5.09
CA VAL A 44 -3.73 -3.51 4.84
C VAL A 44 -4.18 -2.62 5.99
N SER A 45 -3.31 -1.71 6.40
CA SER A 45 -3.62 -0.66 7.36
C SER A 45 -3.86 0.65 6.62
N LEU A 46 -4.93 1.34 6.96
CA LEU A 46 -5.37 2.60 6.38
C LEU A 46 -5.41 3.65 7.49
N ALA A 47 -4.45 4.53 7.50
CA ALA A 47 -4.32 5.58 8.49
C ALA A 47 -5.26 6.78 8.20
N PRO A 48 -5.50 7.69 9.16
CA PRO A 48 -6.44 8.80 9.03
C PRO A 48 -6.26 9.67 7.79
N ASN A 49 -5.03 9.87 7.31
CA ASN A 49 -4.74 10.59 6.06
C ASN A 49 -5.34 9.90 4.83
N ALA A 50 -5.39 8.58 4.81
CA ALA A 50 -6.00 7.79 3.72
C ALA A 50 -7.52 7.63 3.89
N THR A 51 -7.97 7.30 5.10
CA THR A 51 -9.40 7.06 5.35
C THR A 51 -10.25 8.33 5.16
N ARG A 52 -9.68 9.51 5.45
CA ARG A 52 -10.30 10.81 5.10
C ARG A 52 -10.62 10.91 3.60
N VAL A 53 -9.70 10.49 2.74
CA VAL A 53 -9.93 10.47 1.29
C VAL A 53 -11.02 9.47 0.92
N LEU A 54 -10.99 8.26 1.47
CA LEU A 54 -12.02 7.25 1.21
C LEU A 54 -13.41 7.70 1.66
N ILE A 55 -13.51 8.40 2.78
CA ILE A 55 -14.74 9.01 3.27
C ILE A 55 -15.22 10.11 2.31
N ALA A 56 -14.32 10.97 1.85
CA ALA A 56 -14.65 12.01 0.87
C ALA A 56 -15.11 11.45 -0.48
N LEU A 57 -14.68 10.21 -0.81
CA LEU A 57 -15.15 9.45 -1.98
C LEU A 57 -16.43 8.62 -1.69
N GLY A 58 -17.10 8.83 -0.56
CA GLY A 58 -18.36 8.16 -0.22
C GLY A 58 -18.25 6.69 0.18
N LEU A 59 -17.07 6.23 0.54
CA LEU A 59 -16.82 4.81 0.82
C LEU A 59 -16.95 4.43 2.30
N ARG A 60 -17.34 5.36 3.22
CA ARG A 60 -17.42 5.08 4.66
C ARG A 60 -18.18 3.79 4.95
N ASP A 61 -19.45 3.71 4.55
CA ASP A 61 -20.34 2.60 4.90
C ASP A 61 -19.86 1.25 4.31
N ALA A 62 -19.24 1.29 3.13
CA ALA A 62 -18.69 0.09 2.50
C ALA A 62 -17.44 -0.41 3.23
N MET A 63 -16.59 0.52 3.67
CA MET A 63 -15.37 0.20 4.41
C MET A 63 -15.67 -0.28 5.83
N GLU A 64 -16.61 0.31 6.55
CA GLU A 64 -17.00 -0.11 7.90
C GLU A 64 -17.54 -1.55 7.94
N LYS A 65 -18.08 -2.05 6.84
CA LYS A 65 -18.53 -3.45 6.73
C LYS A 65 -17.38 -4.46 6.63
N ILE A 66 -16.22 -4.06 6.17
CA ILE A 66 -15.07 -4.95 5.90
C ILE A 66 -13.86 -4.68 6.78
N ALA A 67 -13.78 -3.51 7.38
CA ALA A 67 -12.64 -3.08 8.16
C ALA A 67 -12.83 -3.34 9.66
N ASN A 68 -11.71 -3.51 10.33
CA ASN A 68 -11.59 -3.46 11.79
C ASN A 68 -11.01 -2.10 12.19
N SER A 69 -11.54 -1.51 13.25
CA SER A 69 -10.95 -0.33 13.91
C SER A 69 -10.32 -0.81 15.22
N PRO A 70 -8.99 -0.91 15.29
CA PRO A 70 -8.33 -1.39 16.50
C PRO A 70 -8.40 -0.33 17.62
N ASP A 71 -8.56 -0.77 18.85
CA ASP A 71 -8.56 0.10 20.05
C ASP A 71 -7.16 0.67 20.35
N GLY A 72 -6.14 0.23 19.63
CA GLY A 72 -4.75 0.66 19.75
C GLY A 72 -3.79 -0.33 19.12
N MET A 73 -2.53 0.11 18.99
CA MET A 73 -1.42 -0.73 18.61
C MET A 73 -0.60 -1.09 19.85
N GLY A 74 -0.63 -2.36 20.23
CA GLY A 74 0.18 -2.88 21.32
C GLY A 74 1.65 -3.04 20.90
N ARG A 75 2.56 -2.78 21.83
CA ARG A 75 3.96 -3.14 21.71
C ARG A 75 4.29 -4.23 22.71
N LYS A 76 4.79 -5.37 22.26
CA LYS A 76 5.05 -6.54 23.08
C LYS A 76 6.53 -6.91 23.05
N HIS A 77 7.03 -7.36 24.20
CA HIS A 77 8.36 -7.93 24.31
C HIS A 77 8.40 -9.25 23.54
N HIS A 78 9.40 -9.43 22.68
CA HIS A 78 9.44 -10.58 21.76
C HIS A 78 9.58 -11.92 22.48
N GLU A 79 10.36 -12.02 23.58
CA GLU A 79 10.57 -13.28 24.32
C GLU A 79 9.44 -13.57 25.32
N THR A 80 9.03 -12.57 26.09
CA THR A 80 8.08 -12.79 27.20
C THR A 80 6.62 -12.60 26.80
N GLY A 81 6.34 -11.93 25.68
CA GLY A 81 4.99 -11.53 25.29
C GLY A 81 4.37 -10.42 26.14
N ALA A 82 5.12 -9.90 27.12
CA ALA A 82 4.65 -8.83 27.98
C ALA A 82 4.28 -7.59 27.18
N LEU A 83 3.13 -6.98 27.50
CA LEU A 83 2.70 -5.73 26.90
C LEU A 83 3.54 -4.58 27.49
N ILE A 84 4.34 -3.92 26.65
CA ILE A 84 5.22 -2.82 27.05
C ILE A 84 4.47 -1.49 27.01
N ALA A 85 3.67 -1.29 25.97
CA ALA A 85 2.87 -0.10 25.77
C ALA A 85 1.69 -0.38 24.83
N VAL A 86 0.68 0.47 24.92
CA VAL A 86 -0.40 0.57 23.93
C VAL A 86 -0.46 2.01 23.45
N ASP A 87 -0.26 2.20 22.17
CA ASP A 87 -0.57 3.47 21.52
C ASP A 87 -2.09 3.48 21.33
N ALA A 88 -2.80 4.01 22.35
CA ALA A 88 -4.26 4.02 22.38
C ALA A 88 -4.84 4.78 21.20
N SER A 89 -5.85 4.22 20.59
CA SER A 89 -6.38 4.70 19.33
C SER A 89 -7.90 4.91 19.25
N PRO A 90 -8.68 4.81 20.33
CA PRO A 90 -10.10 5.14 20.23
C PRO A 90 -10.33 6.60 19.82
N GLU A 91 -9.29 7.43 19.90
CA GLU A 91 -9.35 8.86 19.62
C GLU A 91 -8.86 9.28 18.23
N TYR A 92 -8.48 8.34 17.34
CA TYR A 92 -7.98 8.74 15.99
C TYR A 92 -8.98 9.60 15.24
N GLU A 93 -10.25 9.21 15.22
CA GLU A 93 -11.27 9.98 14.53
C GLU A 93 -11.51 11.35 15.20
N ALA A 94 -11.53 11.39 16.52
CA ALA A 94 -11.66 12.65 17.26
C ALA A 94 -10.43 13.57 17.05
N LYS A 95 -9.23 12.99 17.04
CA LYS A 95 -7.97 13.72 16.92
C LYS A 95 -7.63 14.14 15.50
N TYR A 96 -7.89 13.28 14.52
CA TYR A 96 -7.46 13.49 13.13
C TYR A 96 -8.63 13.67 12.15
N GLY A 97 -9.87 13.60 12.63
CA GLY A 97 -11.09 13.76 11.82
C GLY A 97 -11.40 12.56 10.91
N ALA A 98 -10.70 11.42 11.07
CA ALA A 98 -10.92 10.20 10.31
C ALA A 98 -10.42 8.97 11.10
N PRO A 99 -11.07 7.80 10.95
CA PRO A 99 -10.71 6.58 11.66
C PRO A 99 -9.41 5.96 11.14
N TYR A 100 -8.84 5.05 11.93
CA TYR A 100 -7.80 4.11 11.50
C TYR A 100 -8.46 2.76 11.20
N TRP A 101 -8.28 2.24 9.98
CA TRP A 101 -8.87 0.98 9.56
C TRP A 101 -7.82 -0.07 9.24
N GLN A 102 -8.15 -1.33 9.53
CA GLN A 102 -7.40 -2.51 9.12
C GLN A 102 -8.35 -3.44 8.36
N ALA A 103 -8.02 -3.74 7.11
CA ALA A 103 -8.89 -4.51 6.23
C ALA A 103 -8.12 -5.64 5.54
N HIS A 104 -8.84 -6.61 5.02
CA HIS A 104 -8.29 -7.56 4.06
C HIS A 104 -8.13 -6.86 2.70
N ARG A 105 -6.93 -6.90 2.11
CA ARG A 105 -6.59 -6.14 0.91
C ARG A 105 -7.49 -6.45 -0.28
N ALA A 106 -7.86 -7.74 -0.47
CA ALA A 106 -8.78 -8.13 -1.53
C ALA A 106 -10.20 -7.60 -1.31
N ASP A 107 -10.68 -7.56 -0.06
CA ASP A 107 -12.01 -7.03 0.24
C ASP A 107 -12.04 -5.50 -0.02
N PHE A 108 -10.99 -4.78 0.35
CA PHE A 108 -10.85 -3.35 0.04
C PHE A 108 -10.75 -3.10 -1.47
N HIS A 109 -9.97 -3.90 -2.20
CA HIS A 109 -9.87 -3.83 -3.65
C HIS A 109 -11.25 -4.04 -4.32
N ALA A 110 -12.03 -5.02 -3.84
CA ALA A 110 -13.37 -5.29 -4.35
C ALA A 110 -14.33 -4.10 -4.12
N VAL A 111 -14.27 -3.44 -2.95
CA VAL A 111 -15.04 -2.22 -2.67
C VAL A 111 -14.72 -1.12 -3.67
N LEU A 112 -13.44 -0.87 -3.93
CA LEU A 112 -13.01 0.16 -4.90
C LEU A 112 -13.45 -0.19 -6.33
N ALA A 113 -13.23 -1.42 -6.76
CA ALA A 113 -13.59 -1.87 -8.10
C ALA A 113 -15.12 -1.81 -8.34
N GLN A 114 -15.90 -2.18 -7.32
CA GLN A 114 -17.36 -2.07 -7.36
C GLN A 114 -17.80 -0.59 -7.47
N ALA A 115 -17.18 0.31 -6.71
CA ALA A 115 -17.50 1.74 -6.75
C ALA A 115 -17.20 2.36 -8.13
N VAL A 116 -16.04 2.02 -8.72
CA VAL A 116 -15.68 2.48 -10.07
C VAL A 116 -16.68 1.99 -11.11
N ARG A 117 -17.03 0.69 -11.07
CA ARG A 117 -18.00 0.08 -12.01
C ARG A 117 -19.43 0.55 -11.79
N ALA A 118 -19.80 0.98 -10.61
CA ALA A 118 -21.12 1.54 -10.33
C ALA A 118 -21.32 2.88 -11.05
N ASN A 119 -20.24 3.66 -11.23
CA ASN A 119 -20.27 4.92 -11.99
C ASN A 119 -20.16 4.70 -13.51
N ASP A 120 -19.32 3.77 -13.93
CA ASP A 120 -19.14 3.35 -15.33
C ASP A 120 -18.76 1.85 -15.38
N PRO A 121 -19.68 0.97 -15.79
CA PRO A 121 -19.42 -0.47 -15.90
C PRO A 121 -18.25 -0.84 -16.81
N ASP A 122 -17.97 0.00 -17.79
CA ASP A 122 -16.94 -0.21 -18.80
C ASP A 122 -15.60 0.49 -18.47
N ALA A 123 -15.50 1.18 -17.32
CA ALA A 123 -14.32 1.92 -16.94
C ALA A 123 -13.05 1.05 -16.79
N ILE A 124 -13.20 -0.25 -16.46
CA ILE A 124 -12.08 -1.17 -16.22
C ILE A 124 -12.04 -2.24 -17.31
N ALA A 125 -10.98 -2.22 -18.12
CA ALA A 125 -10.68 -3.23 -19.13
C ALA A 125 -9.61 -4.21 -18.61
N LEU A 126 -9.94 -5.49 -18.54
CA LEU A 126 -9.07 -6.59 -18.11
C LEU A 126 -8.33 -7.20 -19.31
N ASP A 127 -7.36 -8.07 -19.05
CA ASP A 127 -6.49 -8.69 -20.07
C ASP A 127 -5.78 -7.64 -20.94
N LYS A 128 -5.44 -6.49 -20.38
CA LYS A 128 -4.76 -5.38 -21.05
C LYS A 128 -3.42 -5.06 -20.38
N ASP A 129 -2.42 -5.86 -20.71
CA ASP A 129 -1.05 -5.67 -20.23
C ASP A 129 -0.38 -4.53 -20.99
N VAL A 130 -0.15 -3.42 -20.32
CA VAL A 130 0.51 -2.23 -20.88
C VAL A 130 2.00 -2.50 -20.98
N ILE A 131 2.51 -2.50 -22.23
CA ILE A 131 3.93 -2.73 -22.52
C ILE A 131 4.70 -1.47 -22.94
N GLY A 132 4.02 -0.32 -23.03
CA GLY A 132 4.62 0.95 -23.35
C GLY A 132 3.62 1.98 -23.88
N PHE A 133 4.12 3.16 -24.20
CA PHE A 133 3.30 4.27 -24.67
C PHE A 133 4.07 5.15 -25.68
N GLU A 134 3.31 5.95 -26.41
CA GLU A 134 3.76 7.11 -27.19
C GLU A 134 2.97 8.32 -26.73
N ALA A 135 3.61 9.49 -26.67
CA ALA A 135 2.97 10.72 -26.26
C ALA A 135 3.54 11.90 -27.05
N ASP A 136 2.62 12.81 -27.47
CA ASP A 136 2.95 14.05 -28.16
C ASP A 136 2.08 15.20 -27.61
N ASP A 137 2.09 16.35 -28.29
CA ASP A 137 1.28 17.51 -27.89
C ASP A 137 -0.24 17.24 -28.02
N ALA A 138 -0.65 16.28 -28.84
CA ALA A 138 -2.05 15.98 -29.10
C ALA A 138 -2.66 14.99 -28.09
N GLY A 139 -1.83 14.08 -27.49
CA GLY A 139 -2.31 13.07 -26.56
C GLY A 139 -1.33 11.98 -26.25
N VAL A 140 -1.86 10.86 -25.79
CA VAL A 140 -1.11 9.64 -25.50
C VAL A 140 -1.71 8.43 -26.22
N ALA A 141 -0.88 7.48 -26.63
CA ALA A 141 -1.27 6.17 -27.11
C ALA A 141 -0.58 5.10 -26.29
N VAL A 142 -1.36 4.20 -25.67
CA VAL A 142 -0.88 3.07 -24.86
C VAL A 142 -0.88 1.83 -25.71
N ARG A 143 0.18 1.02 -25.65
CA ARG A 143 0.30 -0.25 -26.37
C ARG A 143 0.16 -1.42 -25.41
N PHE A 144 -0.61 -2.43 -25.84
CA PHE A 144 -0.84 -3.64 -25.06
C PHE A 144 -0.09 -4.84 -25.65
N ALA A 145 0.19 -5.84 -24.82
CA ALA A 145 0.88 -7.06 -25.20
C ALA A 145 0.12 -7.89 -26.25
N ASP A 146 -1.21 -7.73 -26.34
CA ASP A 146 -2.07 -8.37 -27.36
C ASP A 146 -2.00 -7.69 -28.73
N GLY A 147 -1.16 -6.67 -28.91
CA GLY A 147 -0.98 -5.91 -30.16
C GLY A 147 -2.01 -4.80 -30.38
N THR A 148 -2.99 -4.65 -29.50
CA THR A 148 -3.96 -3.54 -29.55
C THR A 148 -3.42 -2.27 -28.88
N SER A 149 -4.12 -1.15 -29.04
CA SER A 149 -3.76 0.13 -28.44
C SER A 149 -5.00 0.91 -28.00
N ALA A 150 -4.80 1.87 -27.10
CA ALA A 150 -5.82 2.85 -26.70
C ALA A 150 -5.21 4.26 -26.70
N THR A 151 -6.04 5.28 -26.94
CA THR A 151 -5.60 6.68 -26.98
C THR A 151 -6.38 7.51 -25.97
N GLY A 152 -5.73 8.51 -25.39
CA GLY A 152 -6.33 9.42 -24.41
C GLY A 152 -5.60 10.77 -24.36
N SER A 153 -6.02 11.64 -23.48
CA SER A 153 -5.41 12.96 -23.28
C SER A 153 -4.19 12.92 -22.39
N VAL A 154 -4.22 12.09 -21.33
CA VAL A 154 -3.14 11.91 -20.36
C VAL A 154 -3.03 10.43 -19.95
N LEU A 155 -1.83 10.01 -19.50
CA LEU A 155 -1.56 8.66 -19.01
C LEU A 155 -1.03 8.72 -17.57
N VAL A 156 -1.62 7.90 -16.70
CA VAL A 156 -1.21 7.72 -15.31
C VAL A 156 -0.69 6.31 -15.10
N GLY A 157 0.58 6.18 -14.79
CA GLY A 157 1.22 4.89 -14.48
C GLY A 157 0.95 4.47 -13.04
N CYS A 158 0.04 3.53 -12.86
CA CYS A 158 -0.29 2.86 -11.59
C CYS A 158 0.13 1.38 -11.62
N ASP A 159 1.15 1.05 -12.42
CA ASP A 159 1.62 -0.30 -12.77
C ASP A 159 2.62 -0.89 -11.75
N GLY A 160 2.71 -0.25 -10.57
CA GLY A 160 3.34 -0.80 -9.38
C GLY A 160 4.86 -0.80 -9.38
N LEU A 161 5.43 -1.63 -8.51
CA LEU A 161 6.87 -1.67 -8.25
C LEU A 161 7.72 -1.98 -9.50
N LYS A 162 7.22 -2.82 -10.40
CA LYS A 162 7.87 -3.19 -11.68
C LYS A 162 7.34 -2.35 -12.85
N SER A 163 7.07 -1.07 -12.63
CA SER A 163 6.47 -0.16 -13.59
C SER A 163 7.24 -0.08 -14.91
N VAL A 164 6.60 -0.52 -15.97
CA VAL A 164 7.10 -0.38 -17.35
C VAL A 164 7.11 1.08 -17.78
N LEU A 165 6.10 1.83 -17.34
CA LEU A 165 5.98 3.26 -17.69
C LEU A 165 7.09 4.09 -17.02
N ARG A 166 7.44 3.83 -15.75
CA ARG A 166 8.59 4.46 -15.09
C ARG A 166 9.88 4.14 -15.83
N ASP A 167 10.09 2.89 -16.20
CA ASP A 167 11.32 2.46 -16.83
C ASP A 167 11.43 3.07 -18.25
N GLN A 168 10.33 3.23 -18.99
CA GLN A 168 10.31 3.94 -20.26
C GLN A 168 10.56 5.45 -20.12
N LEU A 169 10.02 6.08 -19.06
CA LEU A 169 10.21 7.52 -18.80
C LEU A 169 11.65 7.87 -18.38
N TRP A 170 12.22 7.08 -17.46
CA TRP A 170 13.41 7.49 -16.72
C TRP A 170 14.53 6.46 -16.68
N ASN A 171 14.25 5.17 -16.93
CA ASN A 171 15.20 4.06 -16.78
C ASN A 171 16.07 4.15 -15.51
N PRO A 172 15.47 4.19 -14.30
CA PRO A 172 16.17 4.48 -13.05
C PRO A 172 17.04 3.32 -12.53
N GLY A 173 17.28 2.28 -13.32
CA GLY A 173 18.00 1.06 -12.91
C GLY A 173 17.14 0.09 -12.09
N GLN A 174 17.77 -0.95 -11.56
CA GLN A 174 17.11 -1.95 -10.72
C GLN A 174 17.05 -1.52 -9.24
N PRO A 175 16.03 -1.95 -8.48
CA PRO A 175 16.01 -1.73 -7.04
C PRO A 175 17.11 -2.55 -6.36
N GLU A 176 17.61 -2.07 -5.21
CA GLU A 176 18.64 -2.74 -4.43
C GLU A 176 18.02 -3.57 -3.32
N TYR A 177 18.55 -4.79 -3.11
CA TYR A 177 18.19 -5.62 -1.97
C TYR A 177 18.74 -5.03 -0.67
N LEU A 178 17.89 -4.95 0.36
CA LEU A 178 18.22 -4.25 1.61
C LEU A 178 18.64 -5.17 2.75
N GLY A 179 18.85 -6.47 2.49
CA GLY A 179 19.30 -7.43 3.51
C GLY A 179 18.18 -7.95 4.41
N TYR A 180 16.91 -7.83 4.01
CA TYR A 180 15.77 -8.31 4.80
C TYR A 180 14.77 -9.07 3.95
N VAL A 181 14.16 -10.10 4.55
CA VAL A 181 13.04 -10.85 3.99
C VAL A 181 11.79 -10.58 4.83
N ALA A 182 10.69 -10.39 4.16
CA ALA A 182 9.38 -10.32 4.78
C ALA A 182 8.63 -11.65 4.59
N TYR A 183 8.03 -12.13 5.68
CA TYR A 183 7.12 -13.28 5.73
C TYR A 183 5.72 -12.79 6.06
N ARG A 184 4.73 -13.25 5.30
CA ARG A 184 3.33 -12.87 5.51
C ARG A 184 2.44 -14.10 5.55
N GLY A 185 1.55 -14.13 6.53
CA GLY A 185 0.55 -15.17 6.62
C GLY A 185 -0.77 -14.67 7.18
N LEU A 186 -1.77 -15.52 7.05
CA LEU A 186 -3.11 -15.35 7.61
C LEU A 186 -3.41 -16.53 8.51
N THR A 187 -3.86 -16.25 9.74
CA THR A 187 -4.19 -17.31 10.72
C THR A 187 -5.62 -17.15 11.16
N PRO A 188 -6.49 -18.15 10.93
CA PRO A 188 -7.85 -18.16 11.47
C PRO A 188 -7.82 -18.10 13.00
N VAL A 189 -8.60 -17.18 13.58
CA VAL A 189 -8.64 -16.97 15.04
C VAL A 189 -9.15 -18.20 15.80
N ASP A 190 -10.05 -18.97 15.19
CA ASP A 190 -10.61 -20.21 15.77
C ASP A 190 -9.59 -21.35 15.92
N ARG A 191 -8.40 -21.23 15.29
CA ARG A 191 -7.27 -22.16 15.49
C ARG A 191 -6.39 -21.78 16.67
N LEU A 192 -6.62 -20.63 17.29
CA LEU A 192 -5.81 -20.09 18.36
C LEU A 192 -6.52 -20.22 19.71
N PRO A 193 -5.78 -20.33 20.83
CA PRO A 193 -6.36 -20.26 22.15
C PRO A 193 -7.20 -19.00 22.35
N ALA A 194 -8.36 -19.14 22.99
CA ALA A 194 -9.24 -18.01 23.28
C ALA A 194 -8.51 -16.92 24.09
N GLY A 195 -8.64 -15.66 23.65
CA GLY A 195 -8.00 -14.52 24.31
C GLY A 195 -6.50 -14.32 24.00
N LEU A 196 -5.89 -15.18 23.17
CA LEU A 196 -4.49 -15.04 22.79
C LEU A 196 -4.22 -13.70 22.09
N ILE A 197 -5.13 -13.29 21.21
CA ILE A 197 -4.96 -12.07 20.41
C ILE A 197 -5.49 -10.84 21.18
N SER A 198 -4.66 -10.30 22.04
CA SER A 198 -4.95 -9.10 22.81
C SER A 198 -3.67 -8.25 22.97
N PRO A 199 -3.72 -6.93 22.67
CA PRO A 199 -4.80 -6.19 21.98
C PRO A 199 -5.02 -6.67 20.54
N ALA A 200 -6.04 -6.15 19.84
CA ALA A 200 -6.40 -6.57 18.47
C ALA A 200 -5.27 -6.36 17.45
N ALA A 201 -4.42 -5.37 17.66
CA ALA A 201 -3.24 -5.11 16.86
C ALA A 201 -2.00 -5.01 17.76
N ALA A 202 -0.90 -5.64 17.39
CA ALA A 202 0.36 -5.55 18.12
C ALA A 202 1.59 -5.75 17.22
N SER A 203 2.73 -5.24 17.71
CA SER A 203 4.04 -5.47 17.13
C SER A 203 5.05 -5.86 18.21
N GLY A 204 6.12 -6.53 17.78
CA GLY A 204 7.27 -6.85 18.61
C GLY A 204 8.56 -6.66 17.82
N HIS A 205 9.64 -6.40 18.55
CA HIS A 205 10.99 -6.28 17.99
C HIS A 205 11.92 -7.27 18.71
N GLY A 206 12.66 -8.02 17.93
CA GLY A 206 13.71 -8.93 18.41
C GLY A 206 15.02 -8.65 17.67
N PRO A 207 16.13 -9.31 18.05
CA PRO A 207 17.42 -9.13 17.38
C PRO A 207 17.33 -9.46 15.88
N GLY A 208 17.50 -8.44 15.03
CA GLY A 208 17.41 -8.61 13.57
C GLY A 208 16.02 -9.01 13.04
N THR A 209 14.98 -8.94 13.87
CA THR A 209 13.61 -9.35 13.53
C THR A 209 12.58 -8.35 13.99
N HIS A 210 11.50 -8.23 13.24
CA HIS A 210 10.32 -7.45 13.61
C HIS A 210 9.06 -8.21 13.19
N PHE A 211 8.04 -8.20 14.02
CA PHE A 211 6.77 -8.87 13.74
C PHE A 211 5.61 -7.94 14.06
N THR A 212 4.68 -7.84 13.14
CA THR A 212 3.42 -7.08 13.32
C THR A 212 2.26 -7.99 13.01
N ARG A 213 1.23 -7.93 13.84
CA ARG A 213 -0.02 -8.65 13.59
C ARG A 213 -1.22 -7.78 13.96
N TYR A 214 -2.35 -8.03 13.28
CA TYR A 214 -3.62 -7.38 13.55
C TYR A 214 -4.79 -8.19 13.02
N LEU A 215 -5.96 -7.97 13.61
CA LEU A 215 -7.20 -8.62 13.20
C LEU A 215 -7.81 -7.96 11.96
N ILE A 216 -8.32 -8.78 11.06
CA ILE A 216 -9.09 -8.39 9.87
C ILE A 216 -10.35 -9.23 9.75
N ARG A 217 -11.25 -8.91 8.79
CA ARG A 217 -12.50 -9.62 8.55
C ARG A 217 -13.33 -9.79 9.81
N GLN A 218 -13.67 -8.67 10.45
CA GLN A 218 -14.50 -8.67 11.67
C GLN A 218 -13.86 -9.46 12.83
N GLY A 219 -12.52 -9.51 12.89
CA GLY A 219 -11.80 -10.21 13.96
C GLY A 219 -11.65 -11.72 13.78
N THR A 220 -12.03 -12.28 12.63
CA THR A 220 -11.95 -13.73 12.38
C THR A 220 -10.59 -14.21 11.90
N ILE A 221 -9.75 -13.31 11.42
CA ILE A 221 -8.43 -13.64 10.87
C ILE A 221 -7.36 -12.73 11.48
N VAL A 222 -6.27 -13.31 11.93
CA VAL A 222 -5.02 -12.62 12.24
C VAL A 222 -4.22 -12.47 10.95
N ASN A 223 -3.99 -11.26 10.48
CA ASN A 223 -2.96 -10.97 9.50
C ASN A 223 -1.64 -10.72 10.23
N TYR A 224 -0.55 -11.30 9.74
CA TYR A 224 0.77 -10.98 10.25
C TYR A 224 1.78 -10.75 9.15
N VAL A 225 2.78 -9.93 9.48
CA VAL A 225 3.99 -9.72 8.69
C VAL A 225 5.19 -9.77 9.63
N GLY A 226 6.09 -10.71 9.37
CA GLY A 226 7.36 -10.82 10.08
C GLY A 226 8.51 -10.43 9.15
N PHE A 227 9.47 -9.66 9.65
CA PHE A 227 10.68 -9.27 8.94
C PHE A 227 11.88 -9.87 9.64
N ALA A 228 12.79 -10.47 8.86
CA ALA A 228 14.03 -11.05 9.37
C ALA A 228 15.21 -10.62 8.50
N LYS A 229 16.35 -10.34 9.14
CA LYS A 229 17.61 -10.08 8.44
C LYS A 229 18.07 -11.34 7.71
N ARG A 230 18.33 -11.23 6.42
CA ARG A 230 18.78 -12.33 5.55
C ARG A 230 19.73 -11.79 4.49
N ASP A 231 20.96 -12.25 4.47
CA ASP A 231 21.98 -11.81 3.51
C ASP A 231 22.03 -12.71 2.25
N ASP A 232 21.27 -13.82 2.26
CA ASP A 232 21.28 -14.89 1.26
C ASP A 232 20.08 -14.92 0.32
N TRP A 233 19.40 -13.80 0.14
CA TRP A 233 18.24 -13.71 -0.77
C TRP A 233 18.69 -13.69 -2.24
N ILE A 234 18.15 -14.59 -3.05
CA ILE A 234 18.50 -14.76 -4.48
C ILE A 234 17.28 -14.62 -5.41
N ASP A 235 16.06 -14.61 -4.86
CA ASP A 235 14.82 -14.67 -5.66
C ASP A 235 14.22 -13.30 -5.95
N ASP A 236 13.84 -13.05 -7.22
CA ASP A 236 13.14 -11.82 -7.65
C ASP A 236 11.60 -11.90 -7.56
N GLY A 237 11.06 -13.01 -7.04
CA GLY A 237 9.64 -13.34 -7.07
C GLY A 237 8.83 -12.75 -5.92
N TRP A 238 7.62 -12.26 -6.23
CA TRP A 238 6.58 -11.89 -5.24
C TRP A 238 5.74 -13.08 -4.76
N HIS A 239 5.89 -14.26 -5.38
CA HIS A 239 5.12 -15.45 -5.11
C HIS A 239 5.96 -16.59 -4.53
N VAL A 240 7.09 -16.25 -3.90
CA VAL A 240 7.90 -17.26 -3.21
C VAL A 240 7.18 -17.64 -1.93
N THR A 241 7.15 -18.95 -1.63
CA THR A 241 6.54 -19.46 -0.41
C THR A 241 7.63 -19.92 0.56
N ALA A 242 7.38 -19.70 1.86
CA ALA A 242 8.17 -20.28 2.95
C ALA A 242 7.37 -21.38 3.64
N THR A 243 8.06 -22.41 4.11
CA THR A 243 7.46 -23.37 5.04
C THR A 243 7.28 -22.75 6.42
N ILE A 244 6.38 -23.28 7.21
CA ILE A 244 6.19 -22.84 8.60
C ILE A 244 7.49 -22.98 9.40
N ASP A 245 8.23 -24.08 9.21
CA ASP A 245 9.52 -24.31 9.91
C ASP A 245 10.57 -23.24 9.56
N GLU A 246 10.64 -22.81 8.29
CA GLU A 246 11.54 -21.71 7.89
C GLU A 246 11.21 -20.41 8.63
N VAL A 247 9.92 -20.09 8.75
CA VAL A 247 9.48 -18.88 9.46
C VAL A 247 9.76 -19.00 10.95
N LEU A 248 9.46 -20.16 11.58
CA LEU A 248 9.75 -20.40 12.99
C LEU A 248 11.25 -20.32 13.30
N GLN A 249 12.10 -20.80 12.42
CA GLN A 249 13.56 -20.65 12.57
C GLN A 249 13.99 -19.18 12.54
N SER A 250 13.39 -18.37 11.66
CA SER A 250 13.69 -16.94 11.57
C SER A 250 13.23 -16.16 12.82
N PHE A 251 12.25 -16.68 13.54
CA PHE A 251 11.71 -16.10 14.78
C PHE A 251 12.00 -16.97 16.02
N ALA A 252 13.10 -17.70 16.01
CA ALA A 252 13.50 -18.51 17.16
C ALA A 252 13.67 -17.64 18.42
N GLY A 253 13.16 -18.11 19.56
CA GLY A 253 13.19 -17.38 20.83
C GLY A 253 12.04 -16.39 21.03
N TRP A 254 11.15 -16.23 20.06
CA TRP A 254 9.93 -15.45 20.25
C TRP A 254 8.91 -16.21 21.12
N ASN A 255 8.07 -15.46 21.85
CA ASN A 255 7.08 -16.01 22.76
C ASN A 255 5.99 -16.83 22.06
N ASP A 256 5.20 -17.55 22.87
CA ASP A 256 4.17 -18.47 22.39
C ASP A 256 3.08 -17.83 21.54
N GLU A 257 2.72 -16.56 21.76
CA GLU A 257 1.71 -15.89 20.95
C GLU A 257 2.13 -15.85 19.49
N PHE A 258 3.34 -15.35 19.21
CA PHE A 258 3.84 -15.24 17.83
C PHE A 258 4.10 -16.62 17.21
N ARG A 259 4.64 -17.55 18.00
CA ARG A 259 4.86 -18.94 17.58
C ARG A 259 3.54 -19.60 17.16
N LEU A 260 2.50 -19.54 18.00
CA LEU A 260 1.19 -20.14 17.71
C LEU A 260 0.52 -19.51 16.49
N ILE A 261 0.64 -18.18 16.29
CA ILE A 261 0.14 -17.52 15.08
C ILE A 261 0.80 -18.11 13.83
N ILE A 262 2.14 -18.29 13.83
CA ILE A 262 2.89 -18.84 12.69
C ILE A 262 2.52 -20.30 12.46
N GLU A 263 2.50 -21.14 13.50
CA GLU A 263 2.18 -22.58 13.43
C GLU A 263 0.78 -22.85 12.86
N ASN A 264 -0.18 -21.97 13.14
CA ASN A 264 -1.57 -22.10 12.72
C ASN A 264 -1.91 -21.32 11.44
N THR A 265 -0.91 -20.90 10.68
CA THR A 265 -1.11 -20.22 9.40
C THR A 265 -2.00 -21.04 8.46
N ALA A 266 -2.93 -20.39 7.78
CA ALA A 266 -3.76 -21.03 6.77
C ALA A 266 -2.88 -21.68 5.68
N ASP A 267 -3.32 -22.81 5.16
CA ASP A 267 -2.64 -23.59 4.11
C ASP A 267 -1.22 -24.07 4.45
N GLY A 268 -0.76 -23.90 5.69
CA GLY A 268 0.55 -24.35 6.17
C GLY A 268 1.74 -23.72 5.46
N ARG A 269 1.58 -22.54 4.87
CA ARG A 269 2.60 -21.82 4.12
C ARG A 269 2.47 -20.31 4.29
N CYS A 270 3.62 -19.62 4.26
CA CYS A 270 3.69 -18.17 4.23
C CYS A 270 4.16 -17.68 2.86
N HIS A 271 3.70 -16.52 2.45
CA HIS A 271 4.35 -15.80 1.37
C HIS A 271 5.61 -15.12 1.89
N LYS A 272 6.71 -15.17 1.11
CA LYS A 272 7.95 -14.46 1.43
C LYS A 272 8.45 -13.66 0.24
N TRP A 273 9.13 -12.56 0.51
CA TRP A 273 9.79 -11.74 -0.51
C TRP A 273 10.95 -10.96 0.08
N GLY A 274 11.96 -10.71 -0.74
CA GLY A 274 13.05 -9.82 -0.38
C GLY A 274 12.58 -8.36 -0.31
N MET A 275 13.16 -7.62 0.61
CA MET A 275 12.92 -6.18 0.73
C MET A 275 13.86 -5.43 -0.20
N PHE A 276 13.30 -4.75 -1.18
CA PHE A 276 14.04 -3.95 -2.14
C PHE A 276 13.69 -2.48 -1.98
N GLY A 277 14.68 -1.60 -2.12
CA GLY A 277 14.52 -0.15 -2.06
C GLY A 277 15.00 0.52 -3.33
N ARG A 278 14.53 1.75 -3.53
CA ARG A 278 15.01 2.70 -4.53
C ARG A 278 15.18 4.07 -3.88
N PRO A 279 16.13 4.88 -4.34
CA PRO A 279 16.16 6.28 -3.98
C PRO A 279 14.84 6.97 -4.37
N PRO A 280 14.40 7.99 -3.64
CA PRO A 280 13.28 8.82 -4.03
C PRO A 280 13.45 9.37 -5.45
N MET A 281 12.39 9.28 -6.27
CA MET A 281 12.47 9.76 -7.65
C MET A 281 12.48 11.30 -7.71
N PRO A 282 13.38 11.90 -8.50
CA PRO A 282 13.45 13.36 -8.63
C PRO A 282 12.31 13.93 -9.48
N GLN A 283 11.66 13.12 -10.28
CA GLN A 283 10.58 13.53 -11.19
C GLN A 283 9.64 12.36 -11.49
N TRP A 284 8.32 12.63 -11.59
CA TRP A 284 7.28 11.64 -11.89
C TRP A 284 6.61 11.89 -13.23
N THR A 285 6.60 13.15 -13.68
CA THR A 285 5.83 13.63 -14.84
C THR A 285 6.74 14.02 -16.00
N LYS A 286 6.38 13.59 -17.20
CA LYS A 286 6.99 14.06 -18.45
C LYS A 286 5.88 14.25 -19.51
N GLY A 287 5.63 15.50 -19.88
CA GLY A 287 4.56 15.84 -20.80
C GLY A 287 3.20 15.36 -20.31
N ARG A 288 2.54 14.51 -21.07
CA ARG A 288 1.19 13.97 -20.82
C ARG A 288 1.19 12.68 -19.98
N VAL A 289 2.31 12.29 -19.41
CA VAL A 289 2.45 11.04 -18.66
C VAL A 289 2.95 11.34 -17.26
N THR A 290 2.32 10.75 -16.23
CA THR A 290 2.76 10.81 -14.84
C THR A 290 2.70 9.44 -14.19
N LEU A 291 3.34 9.29 -13.03
CA LEU A 291 3.35 8.09 -12.20
C LEU A 291 2.57 8.32 -10.90
N LEU A 292 2.04 7.22 -10.32
CA LEU A 292 1.28 7.22 -9.07
C LEU A 292 1.58 5.97 -8.24
N GLY A 293 1.62 6.10 -6.92
CA GLY A 293 1.82 5.00 -5.99
C GLY A 293 3.19 4.34 -6.15
N ASP A 294 3.27 3.00 -6.08
CA ASP A 294 4.53 2.26 -6.14
C ASP A 294 5.28 2.41 -7.49
N ALA A 295 4.63 2.87 -8.54
CA ALA A 295 5.30 3.25 -9.78
C ALA A 295 6.16 4.51 -9.59
N ALA A 296 5.72 5.45 -8.74
CA ALA A 296 6.39 6.71 -8.45
C ALA A 296 7.30 6.66 -7.21
N HIS A 297 6.82 6.03 -6.12
CA HIS A 297 7.46 6.09 -4.80
C HIS A 297 7.35 4.76 -4.05
N PRO A 298 7.91 3.66 -4.57
CA PRO A 298 7.94 2.39 -3.85
C PRO A 298 8.64 2.60 -2.50
N MET A 299 8.05 2.09 -1.42
CA MET A 299 8.58 2.34 -0.08
C MET A 299 8.61 1.08 0.77
N LEU A 300 9.50 1.08 1.76
CA LEU A 300 9.54 0.06 2.79
C LEU A 300 8.28 0.13 3.67
N PRO A 301 7.81 -0.99 4.23
CA PRO A 301 6.51 -1.03 4.92
C PRO A 301 6.54 -0.54 6.38
N PHE A 302 7.66 -0.04 6.88
CA PHE A 302 7.87 0.24 8.30
C PHE A 302 7.03 1.39 8.88
N LEU A 303 6.46 2.24 8.03
CA LEU A 303 5.46 3.23 8.43
C LEU A 303 4.02 2.82 8.05
N GLY A 304 3.82 1.72 7.32
CA GLY A 304 2.51 1.30 6.85
C GLY A 304 1.82 2.30 5.91
N GLN A 305 2.59 3.13 5.18
CA GLN A 305 2.04 4.26 4.43
C GLN A 305 1.97 4.07 2.91
N GLY A 306 2.46 2.97 2.34
CA GLY A 306 2.49 2.80 0.87
C GLY A 306 1.12 2.98 0.22
N VAL A 307 0.11 2.26 0.71
CA VAL A 307 -1.27 2.39 0.20
C VAL A 307 -1.86 3.76 0.53
N SER A 308 -1.58 4.32 1.71
CA SER A 308 -2.05 5.66 2.09
C SER A 308 -1.51 6.74 1.15
N MET A 309 -0.24 6.66 0.75
CA MET A 309 0.34 7.61 -0.22
C MET A 309 -0.32 7.49 -1.58
N ALA A 310 -0.57 6.26 -2.08
CA ALA A 310 -1.26 6.06 -3.35
C ALA A 310 -2.73 6.58 -3.32
N ILE A 311 -3.40 6.50 -2.17
CA ILE A 311 -4.75 7.06 -1.97
C ILE A 311 -4.71 8.60 -1.98
N GLU A 312 -3.74 9.20 -1.29
CA GLU A 312 -3.52 10.65 -1.34
C GLU A 312 -3.19 11.13 -2.77
N ASP A 313 -2.36 10.38 -3.49
CA ASP A 313 -2.02 10.68 -4.89
C ASP A 313 -3.27 10.72 -5.77
N GLY A 314 -4.13 9.70 -5.65
CA GLY A 314 -5.33 9.59 -6.47
C GLY A 314 -6.27 10.78 -6.35
N ILE A 315 -6.52 11.26 -5.13
CA ILE A 315 -7.43 12.42 -4.94
C ILE A 315 -6.78 13.73 -5.39
N VAL A 316 -5.47 13.93 -5.16
CA VAL A 316 -4.75 15.15 -5.57
C VAL A 316 -4.64 15.19 -7.11
N LEU A 317 -4.34 14.07 -7.76
CA LEU A 317 -4.34 13.95 -9.22
C LEU A 317 -5.69 14.30 -9.81
N ALA A 318 -6.77 13.73 -9.25
CA ALA A 318 -8.13 13.98 -9.74
C ALA A 318 -8.52 15.46 -9.61
N ARG A 319 -8.11 16.13 -8.53
CA ARG A 319 -8.31 17.57 -8.34
C ARG A 319 -7.53 18.38 -9.38
N ALA A 320 -6.24 18.06 -9.57
CA ALA A 320 -5.41 18.75 -10.56
C ALA A 320 -6.02 18.66 -11.98
N LEU A 321 -6.42 17.45 -12.39
CA LEU A 321 -6.99 17.22 -13.72
C LEU A 321 -8.38 17.84 -13.90
N ALA A 322 -9.21 17.85 -12.87
CA ALA A 322 -10.52 18.48 -12.92
C ALA A 322 -10.43 20.02 -12.98
N ASP A 323 -9.54 20.60 -12.19
CA ASP A 323 -9.45 22.07 -12.05
C ASP A 323 -8.64 22.71 -13.19
N HIS A 324 -7.67 21.99 -13.80
CA HIS A 324 -6.75 22.51 -14.83
C HIS A 324 -6.84 21.78 -16.17
N GLY A 325 -7.76 20.80 -16.32
CA GLY A 325 -7.95 20.02 -17.55
C GLY A 325 -6.95 18.88 -17.72
N LEU A 326 -7.21 18.02 -18.72
CA LEU A 326 -6.37 16.86 -19.06
C LEU A 326 -5.12 17.29 -19.84
N MET A 327 -4.25 18.05 -19.18
CA MET A 327 -3.10 18.73 -19.78
C MET A 327 -1.82 18.50 -18.97
N PRO A 328 -0.63 18.64 -19.58
CA PRO A 328 0.66 18.50 -18.89
C PRO A 328 0.81 19.36 -17.65
N ASP A 329 0.27 20.60 -17.66
CA ASP A 329 0.34 21.51 -16.51
C ASP A 329 -0.38 20.95 -15.28
N ALA A 330 -1.55 20.33 -15.46
CA ALA A 330 -2.26 19.66 -14.37
C ALA A 330 -1.46 18.53 -13.74
N LEU A 331 -0.76 17.71 -14.56
CA LEU A 331 0.10 16.65 -14.08
C LEU A 331 1.34 17.20 -13.34
N ALA A 332 1.90 18.31 -13.81
CA ALA A 332 3.02 18.98 -13.14
C ALA A 332 2.60 19.54 -11.77
N ARG A 333 1.38 20.08 -11.64
CA ARG A 333 0.82 20.55 -10.36
C ARG A 333 0.59 19.39 -9.38
N TYR A 334 0.02 18.28 -9.87
CA TYR A 334 -0.08 17.06 -9.08
C TYR A 334 1.28 16.64 -8.50
N GLU A 335 2.29 16.53 -9.34
CA GLU A 335 3.65 16.16 -8.92
C GLU A 335 4.22 17.16 -7.92
N ALA A 336 4.07 18.47 -8.16
CA ALA A 336 4.60 19.51 -7.29
C ALA A 336 4.07 19.41 -5.84
N VAL A 337 2.80 19.01 -5.69
CA VAL A 337 2.16 18.79 -4.39
C VAL A 337 2.57 17.45 -3.76
N ARG A 338 2.60 16.38 -4.55
CA ARG A 338 2.69 15.02 -4.01
C ARG A 338 4.11 14.52 -3.82
N ARG A 339 5.00 14.80 -4.78
CA ARG A 339 6.37 14.27 -4.78
C ARG A 339 7.16 14.64 -3.50
N PRO A 340 7.18 15.90 -3.02
CA PRO A 340 7.91 16.23 -1.80
C PRO A 340 7.45 15.41 -0.61
N ARG A 341 6.12 15.30 -0.41
CA ARG A 341 5.55 14.53 0.69
C ARG A 341 5.82 13.04 0.58
N ALA A 342 5.59 12.45 -0.59
CA ALA A 342 5.79 11.02 -0.78
C ALA A 342 7.28 10.65 -0.61
N ASN A 343 8.19 11.45 -1.15
CA ASN A 343 9.63 11.24 -1.00
C ASN A 343 10.07 11.34 0.47
N GLU A 344 9.55 12.32 1.23
CA GLU A 344 9.77 12.40 2.68
C GLU A 344 9.33 11.12 3.41
N ILE A 345 8.14 10.58 3.08
CA ILE A 345 7.64 9.35 3.69
C ILE A 345 8.48 8.14 3.30
N VAL A 346 8.98 8.06 2.05
CA VAL A 346 9.93 7.04 1.61
C VAL A 346 11.19 7.06 2.48
N GLU A 347 11.81 8.23 2.66
CA GLU A 347 13.02 8.41 3.47
C GLU A 347 12.77 8.08 4.94
N ARG A 348 11.67 8.57 5.51
CA ARG A 348 11.29 8.29 6.92
C ARG A 348 11.03 6.81 7.15
N SER A 349 10.40 6.12 6.19
CA SER A 349 10.17 4.67 6.26
C SER A 349 11.47 3.88 6.19
N ALA A 350 12.40 4.28 5.33
CA ALA A 350 13.72 3.67 5.25
C ALA A 350 14.53 3.88 6.54
N ALA A 351 14.55 5.11 7.08
CA ALA A 351 15.23 5.42 8.34
C ALA A 351 14.63 4.65 9.53
N ARG A 352 13.29 4.47 9.57
CA ARG A 352 12.65 3.64 10.59
C ARG A 352 13.07 2.18 10.45
N GLY A 353 13.12 1.63 9.24
CA GLY A 353 13.60 0.28 8.99
C GLY A 353 15.02 0.07 9.49
N GLN A 354 15.94 0.98 9.20
CA GLN A 354 17.32 0.92 9.68
C GLN A 354 17.38 0.88 11.22
N ARG A 355 16.61 1.75 11.92
CA ARG A 355 16.55 1.74 13.39
C ARG A 355 15.96 0.45 13.94
N THR A 356 14.89 -0.07 13.33
CA THR A 356 14.21 -1.30 13.76
C THR A 356 15.16 -2.49 13.88
N PHE A 357 16.20 -2.54 13.04
CA PHE A 357 17.12 -3.67 12.98
C PHE A 357 18.51 -3.40 13.57
N GLN A 358 18.73 -2.22 14.17
CA GLN A 358 19.98 -1.93 14.88
C GLN A 358 20.06 -2.70 16.20
N PRO A 359 21.26 -3.09 16.67
CA PRO A 359 21.46 -3.84 17.91
C PRO A 359 21.22 -3.05 19.21
N ALA A 360 20.84 -1.79 19.12
CA ALA A 360 20.51 -0.98 20.30
C ALA A 360 19.34 -1.60 21.07
N SER A 361 19.32 -1.44 22.37
CA SER A 361 18.34 -2.05 23.28
C SER A 361 16.93 -2.03 22.68
N ALA A 362 16.27 -3.17 22.66
CA ALA A 362 14.92 -3.32 22.15
C ALA A 362 13.94 -2.28 22.75
N ASP A 363 14.25 -1.77 23.95
CA ASP A 363 13.47 -0.77 24.68
C ASP A 363 13.62 0.66 24.13
N GLU A 364 14.79 1.07 23.62
CA GLU A 364 15.03 2.40 23.08
C GLU A 364 14.44 2.60 21.68
N ASN A 365 14.43 1.54 20.86
CA ASN A 365 13.85 1.59 19.51
C ASN A 365 12.31 1.60 19.52
N MET A 366 11.68 1.36 20.68
CA MET A 366 10.23 1.22 20.81
C MET A 366 9.50 2.51 21.22
N GLN A 367 10.18 3.63 21.44
CA GLN A 367 9.54 4.86 21.95
C GLN A 367 8.83 5.69 20.87
N ASP A 368 9.12 5.46 19.60
CA ASP A 368 8.53 6.27 18.50
C ASP A 368 7.26 5.62 17.94
N GLY A 369 6.10 6.05 18.39
CA GLY A 369 4.83 5.84 17.68
C GLY A 369 4.88 6.35 16.23
N LEU A 370 3.81 6.14 15.44
CA LEU A 370 3.73 6.76 14.12
C LEU A 370 3.61 8.27 14.28
N PRO A 371 4.40 9.06 13.51
CA PRO A 371 4.41 10.51 13.68
C PRO A 371 3.04 11.15 13.41
N PRO A 372 2.52 11.98 14.33
CA PRO A 372 1.20 12.58 14.22
C PRO A 372 0.99 13.44 12.97
N ASP A 373 2.05 14.04 12.44
CA ASP A 373 2.03 14.87 11.23
C ASP A 373 1.66 14.09 9.98
N ILE A 374 1.95 12.78 9.93
CA ILE A 374 1.53 11.92 8.83
C ILE A 374 0.01 11.81 8.77
N PHE A 375 -0.64 11.64 9.92
CA PHE A 375 -2.09 11.41 10.00
C PHE A 375 -2.92 12.67 9.81
N SER A 376 -2.36 13.83 10.16
CA SER A 376 -3.05 15.12 10.02
C SER A 376 -3.07 15.68 8.59
N TYR A 377 -2.28 15.13 7.68
CA TYR A 377 -2.27 15.60 6.29
C TYR A 377 -3.62 15.42 5.61
N ASP A 378 -4.10 16.48 4.97
CA ASP A 378 -5.39 16.49 4.28
C ASP A 378 -5.21 16.65 2.76
N ALA A 379 -5.15 15.51 2.06
CA ALA A 379 -5.07 15.46 0.60
C ALA A 379 -6.34 15.96 -0.09
N VAL A 380 -7.48 16.02 0.61
CA VAL A 380 -8.74 16.52 0.07
C VAL A 380 -8.74 18.04 -0.02
N ALA A 381 -8.03 18.73 0.90
CA ALA A 381 -8.06 20.19 1.00
C ALA A 381 -6.74 20.87 0.58
N VAL A 382 -5.62 20.15 0.47
CA VAL A 382 -4.32 20.75 0.10
C VAL A 382 -4.44 21.54 -1.22
N PRO A 383 -3.86 22.75 -1.35
CA PRO A 383 -3.86 23.49 -2.61
C PRO A 383 -3.17 22.73 -3.75
N VAL A 384 -3.73 22.77 -4.96
CA VAL A 384 -3.23 22.09 -6.17
C VAL A 384 -3.01 23.08 -7.31
#